data_30eaeb7f1cf0d571a7b7885bafd38330
#
_entry.id   30eaeb7f1cf0d571a7b7885bafd38330
#
_cell.length_a   1.000
_cell.length_b   1.000
_cell.length_c   1.000
_cell.angle_alpha   90.00
_cell.angle_beta   90.00
_cell.angle_gamma   90.00
#
_symmetry.space_group_name_H-M   'P 1'
#
loop_
_entity.id
_entity.type
_entity.pdbx_description
1 polymer ?
#
loop_
_entity_poly.entity_id
_entity_poly.type
_entity_poly.pdbx_seq_one_letter_code
_entity_poly.pdbx_strand_id
1 'polypeptide(L)'
;TDYEVYYTDNALCIELLADSSSYSADKLKIGYDVADLSTITAEDVEMAVETVEMCRSVVGIVPDLICAPGWSTDPTVAAVMAAKAPSINGLFRAKAVVDINTKTVNDYSKVLKYKTDNGYVSEDMIVCWPMVKSGDYLFNISVIVCGLIAKVDSDNADCPYESPSNKSVSITGAVCADGTEVTLSLPQADVISVSAGVVTVLNNGGWTLWGNYLGCYPKTSDVAKMFICTNRV
;
A
#
# COMPACT_ATOMS: atom_id res chain seq x y z
N THR A 1 40.76 -9.71 -4.79
CA THR A 1 39.66 -8.89 -5.36
C THR A 1 40.27 -7.62 -5.89
N ASP A 2 40.00 -7.25 -7.13
CA ASP A 2 40.64 -6.12 -7.82
C ASP A 2 39.85 -4.83 -7.64
N TYR A 3 38.68 -4.85 -7.03
CA TYR A 3 37.78 -3.71 -6.87
C TYR A 3 36.90 -3.84 -5.61
N GLU A 4 36.37 -2.70 -5.17
CA GLU A 4 35.33 -2.60 -4.16
C GLU A 4 34.05 -2.00 -4.79
N VAL A 5 32.90 -2.40 -4.26
CA VAL A 5 31.58 -1.91 -4.70
C VAL A 5 30.86 -1.28 -3.53
N TYR A 6 30.42 -0.05 -3.68
CA TYR A 6 29.67 0.65 -2.65
C TYR A 6 28.63 1.59 -3.24
N TYR A 7 27.66 2.02 -2.42
CA TYR A 7 26.64 3.00 -2.81
C TYR A 7 26.96 4.38 -2.23
N THR A 8 26.82 5.41 -3.04
CA THR A 8 26.87 6.80 -2.62
C THR A 8 25.84 7.60 -3.41
N ASP A 9 25.08 8.45 -2.74
CA ASP A 9 24.13 9.40 -3.36
C ASP A 9 23.26 8.80 -4.48
N ASN A 10 22.70 7.63 -4.26
CA ASN A 10 21.89 6.86 -5.23
C ASN A 10 22.65 6.31 -6.45
N ALA A 11 23.97 6.29 -6.42
CA ALA A 11 24.79 5.69 -7.46
C ALA A 11 25.51 4.43 -6.93
N LEU A 12 25.58 3.40 -7.76
CA LEU A 12 26.46 2.27 -7.55
C LEU A 12 27.85 2.67 -8.02
N CYS A 13 28.82 2.69 -7.11
CA CYS A 13 30.21 3.02 -7.39
C CYS A 13 31.07 1.76 -7.37
N ILE A 14 32.01 1.69 -8.32
CA ILE A 14 33.02 0.64 -8.38
C ILE A 14 34.39 1.33 -8.32
N GLU A 15 35.16 1.03 -7.29
CA GLU A 15 36.49 1.57 -7.08
C GLU A 15 37.53 0.49 -7.30
N LEU A 16 38.51 0.75 -8.17
CA LEU A 16 39.65 -0.13 -8.37
C LEU A 16 40.63 0.02 -7.22
N LEU A 17 41.06 -1.07 -6.67
CA LEU A 17 42.12 -1.07 -5.64
C LEU A 17 43.47 -0.73 -6.27
N ALA A 18 44.30 0.00 -5.52
CA ALA A 18 45.58 0.49 -6.00
C ALA A 18 46.58 -0.62 -6.41
N ASP A 19 46.41 -1.82 -5.86
CA ASP A 19 47.14 -3.03 -6.18
C ASP A 19 46.52 -3.87 -7.30
N SER A 20 45.38 -3.43 -7.85
CA SER A 20 44.78 -4.10 -8.98
C SER A 20 45.64 -4.02 -10.23
N SER A 21 45.74 -5.09 -10.96
CA SER A 21 46.41 -5.15 -12.26
C SER A 21 45.75 -4.25 -13.32
N SER A 22 44.51 -3.87 -13.09
CA SER A 22 43.69 -3.01 -13.96
C SER A 22 43.70 -1.53 -13.56
N TYR A 23 44.41 -1.14 -12.48
CA TYR A 23 44.37 0.21 -11.91
C TYR A 23 44.84 1.30 -12.91
N SER A 24 45.77 0.97 -13.80
CA SER A 24 46.31 1.88 -14.82
C SER A 24 45.69 1.68 -16.21
N ALA A 25 44.61 0.93 -16.34
CA ALA A 25 43.98 0.67 -17.63
C ALA A 25 43.23 1.90 -18.15
N ASP A 26 43.41 2.25 -19.43
CA ASP A 26 42.69 3.36 -20.08
C ASP A 26 41.18 3.07 -20.24
N LYS A 27 40.79 1.82 -20.26
CA LYS A 27 39.40 1.41 -20.45
C LYS A 27 39.10 0.16 -19.60
N LEU A 28 37.94 0.16 -18.97
CA LEU A 28 37.41 -0.97 -18.21
C LEU A 28 36.12 -1.45 -18.86
N LYS A 29 35.93 -2.76 -18.86
CA LYS A 29 34.64 -3.39 -19.18
C LYS A 29 34.07 -3.99 -17.90
N ILE A 30 32.95 -3.46 -17.47
CA ILE A 30 32.26 -3.93 -16.28
C ILE A 30 31.05 -4.77 -16.73
N GLY A 31 30.98 -6.01 -16.25
CA GLY A 31 29.81 -6.87 -16.38
C GLY A 31 29.10 -6.94 -15.02
N TYR A 32 27.79 -6.79 -15.03
CA TYR A 32 26.96 -6.89 -13.83
C TYR A 32 25.63 -7.53 -14.16
N ASP A 33 25.05 -8.21 -13.19
CA ASP A 33 23.71 -8.75 -13.29
C ASP A 33 22.72 -7.76 -12.66
N VAL A 34 21.59 -7.54 -13.33
CA VAL A 34 20.50 -6.70 -12.82
C VAL A 34 19.29 -7.58 -12.61
N ALA A 35 18.64 -7.43 -11.46
CA ALA A 35 17.33 -8.08 -11.24
C ALA A 35 16.31 -7.51 -12.23
N ASP A 36 15.74 -8.34 -13.07
CA ASP A 36 14.66 -7.97 -13.98
C ASP A 36 13.31 -8.08 -13.26
N LEU A 37 12.86 -6.96 -12.70
CA LEU A 37 11.57 -6.88 -12.02
C LEU A 37 10.37 -6.98 -12.96
N SER A 38 10.57 -6.88 -14.28
CA SER A 38 9.49 -6.99 -15.27
C SER A 38 8.96 -8.42 -15.42
N THR A 39 9.71 -9.39 -14.94
CA THR A 39 9.32 -10.81 -14.96
C THR A 39 8.41 -11.22 -13.81
N ILE A 40 8.27 -10.37 -12.77
CA ILE A 40 7.37 -10.63 -11.64
C ILE A 40 5.93 -10.55 -12.12
N THR A 41 5.15 -11.56 -11.77
CA THR A 41 3.72 -11.68 -12.13
C THR A 41 2.83 -11.50 -10.90
N ALA A 42 1.52 -11.35 -11.12
CA ALA A 42 0.53 -11.35 -10.04
C ALA A 42 0.58 -12.66 -9.23
N GLU A 43 0.77 -13.80 -9.90
CA GLU A 43 0.90 -15.11 -9.25
C GLU A 43 2.12 -15.19 -8.32
N ASP A 44 3.26 -14.61 -8.70
CA ASP A 44 4.43 -14.54 -7.81
C ASP A 44 4.14 -13.74 -6.55
N VAL A 45 3.38 -12.64 -6.68
CA VAL A 45 2.98 -11.81 -5.54
C VAL A 45 1.95 -12.55 -4.66
N GLU A 46 1.01 -13.27 -5.26
CA GLU A 46 0.05 -14.12 -4.54
C GLU A 46 0.80 -15.19 -3.73
N MET A 47 1.77 -15.88 -4.32
CA MET A 47 2.63 -16.83 -3.62
C MET A 47 3.44 -16.17 -2.49
N ALA A 48 3.93 -14.96 -2.71
CA ALA A 48 4.64 -14.21 -1.67
C ALA A 48 3.71 -13.85 -0.49
N VAL A 49 2.46 -13.45 -0.75
CA VAL A 49 1.45 -13.21 0.29
C VAL A 49 1.15 -14.46 1.11
N GLU A 50 1.15 -15.66 0.49
CA GLU A 50 0.97 -16.92 1.21
C GLU A 50 2.03 -17.14 2.31
N THR A 51 3.24 -16.59 2.14
CA THR A 51 4.33 -16.74 3.12
C THR A 51 4.08 -16.01 4.43
N VAL A 52 3.08 -15.14 4.51
CA VAL A 52 2.73 -14.40 5.74
C VAL A 52 2.41 -15.34 6.91
N GLU A 53 1.92 -16.54 6.63
CA GLU A 53 1.66 -17.56 7.64
C GLU A 53 2.91 -17.98 8.42
N MET A 54 4.09 -17.85 7.80
CA MET A 54 5.37 -18.22 8.41
C MET A 54 6.04 -17.07 9.17
N CYS A 55 5.52 -15.84 9.11
CA CYS A 55 6.17 -14.66 9.69
C CYS A 55 6.51 -14.85 11.16
N ARG A 56 5.58 -15.39 11.97
CA ARG A 56 5.85 -15.64 13.38
C ARG A 56 6.99 -16.63 13.61
N SER A 57 7.06 -17.68 12.82
CA SER A 57 8.06 -18.73 12.99
C SER A 57 9.45 -18.30 12.48
N VAL A 58 9.49 -17.46 11.44
CA VAL A 58 10.76 -17.07 10.77
C VAL A 58 11.31 -15.77 11.37
N VAL A 59 10.45 -14.77 11.59
CA VAL A 59 10.89 -13.43 12.05
C VAL A 59 10.39 -13.06 13.44
N GLY A 60 9.59 -13.91 14.07
CA GLY A 60 9.07 -13.70 15.43
C GLY A 60 7.94 -12.67 15.54
N ILE A 61 7.48 -12.10 14.43
CA ILE A 61 6.48 -11.04 14.36
C ILE A 61 5.29 -11.50 13.53
N VAL A 62 4.09 -11.08 13.91
CA VAL A 62 2.87 -11.23 13.11
C VAL A 62 2.49 -9.85 12.58
N PRO A 63 2.23 -9.68 11.27
CA PRO A 63 1.81 -8.40 10.73
C PRO A 63 0.34 -8.09 11.11
N ASP A 64 0.07 -6.83 11.45
CA ASP A 64 -1.29 -6.30 11.64
C ASP A 64 -1.90 -5.80 10.32
N LEU A 65 -1.05 -5.44 9.37
CA LEU A 65 -1.42 -4.94 8.05
C LEU A 65 -0.65 -5.69 6.96
N ILE A 66 -1.33 -6.06 5.90
CA ILE A 66 -0.75 -6.65 4.70
C ILE A 66 -1.01 -5.68 3.54
N CYS A 67 0.02 -5.24 2.83
CA CYS A 67 -0.13 -4.41 1.64
C CYS A 67 0.80 -4.90 0.52
N ALA A 68 0.32 -4.78 -0.72
CA ALA A 68 1.07 -5.04 -1.94
C ALA A 68 0.85 -3.86 -2.92
N PRO A 69 1.52 -2.70 -2.67
CA PRO A 69 1.29 -1.50 -3.46
C PRO A 69 1.58 -1.73 -4.94
N GLY A 70 0.67 -1.27 -5.80
CA GLY A 70 0.75 -1.50 -7.25
C GLY A 70 0.18 -2.86 -7.68
N TRP A 71 0.34 -3.90 -6.91
CA TRP A 71 -0.15 -5.25 -7.20
C TRP A 71 -1.58 -5.47 -6.70
N SER A 72 -1.95 -4.92 -5.54
CA SER A 72 -3.31 -5.00 -5.00
C SER A 72 -4.38 -4.31 -5.86
N THR A 73 -3.98 -3.60 -6.92
CA THR A 73 -4.86 -3.09 -7.97
C THR A 73 -5.43 -4.21 -8.88
N ASP A 74 -4.81 -5.40 -8.82
CA ASP A 74 -5.35 -6.62 -9.41
C ASP A 74 -6.31 -7.28 -8.41
N PRO A 75 -7.57 -7.55 -8.81
CA PRO A 75 -8.55 -8.16 -7.92
C PRO A 75 -8.16 -9.55 -7.41
N THR A 76 -7.35 -10.31 -8.13
CA THR A 76 -6.89 -11.64 -7.71
C THR A 76 -5.92 -11.54 -6.54
N VAL A 77 -4.91 -10.66 -6.64
CA VAL A 77 -3.98 -10.36 -5.55
C VAL A 77 -4.71 -9.83 -4.34
N ALA A 78 -5.65 -8.88 -4.53
CA ALA A 78 -6.46 -8.33 -3.45
C ALA A 78 -7.31 -9.40 -2.74
N ALA A 79 -7.86 -10.36 -3.50
CA ALA A 79 -8.63 -11.47 -2.95
C ALA A 79 -7.76 -12.42 -2.10
N VAL A 80 -6.54 -12.75 -2.56
CA VAL A 80 -5.60 -13.56 -1.78
C VAL A 80 -5.20 -12.85 -0.49
N MET A 81 -4.88 -11.56 -0.54
CA MET A 81 -4.59 -10.75 0.65
C MET A 81 -5.75 -10.77 1.64
N ALA A 82 -7.00 -10.58 1.17
CA ALA A 82 -8.20 -10.59 2.00
C ALA A 82 -8.52 -11.98 2.57
N ALA A 83 -8.16 -13.06 1.87
CA ALA A 83 -8.35 -14.42 2.35
C ALA A 83 -7.33 -14.79 3.45
N LYS A 84 -6.11 -14.24 3.41
CA LYS A 84 -5.08 -14.49 4.43
C LYS A 84 -5.24 -13.62 5.68
N ALA A 85 -5.73 -12.40 5.53
CA ALA A 85 -5.84 -11.45 6.63
C ALA A 85 -6.60 -11.96 7.87
N PRO A 86 -7.75 -12.68 7.76
CA PRO A 86 -8.51 -13.12 8.92
C PRO A 86 -7.86 -14.27 9.72
N SER A 87 -6.88 -14.98 9.17
CA SER A 87 -6.36 -16.20 9.80
C SER A 87 -4.88 -16.46 9.44
N ILE A 88 -4.00 -15.63 9.97
CA ILE A 88 -2.55 -15.86 9.85
C ILE A 88 -2.17 -16.96 10.83
N ASN A 89 -1.59 -18.05 10.31
CA ASN A 89 -1.18 -19.24 11.08
C ASN A 89 -2.33 -19.78 11.98
N GLY A 90 -3.57 -19.63 11.54
CA GLY A 90 -4.75 -20.11 12.25
C GLY A 90 -5.12 -19.37 13.54
N LEU A 91 -4.36 -18.37 13.97
CA LEU A 91 -4.49 -17.71 15.28
C LEU A 91 -4.60 -16.20 15.23
N PHE A 92 -3.95 -15.56 14.25
CA PHE A 92 -3.79 -14.09 14.24
C PHE A 92 -4.60 -13.48 13.11
N ARG A 93 -4.98 -12.23 13.28
CA ARG A 93 -5.73 -11.45 12.29
C ARG A 93 -4.93 -10.23 11.86
N ALA A 94 -5.03 -9.89 10.59
CA ALA A 94 -4.52 -8.67 10.01
C ALA A 94 -5.61 -7.98 9.18
N LYS A 95 -5.29 -6.84 8.57
CA LYS A 95 -6.10 -6.21 7.52
C LYS A 95 -5.32 -6.13 6.24
N ALA A 96 -5.96 -6.51 5.14
CA ALA A 96 -5.45 -6.29 3.79
C ALA A 96 -5.73 -4.85 3.38
N VAL A 97 -4.68 -4.07 3.06
CA VAL A 97 -4.81 -2.70 2.55
C VAL A 97 -4.58 -2.73 1.06
N VAL A 98 -5.63 -2.45 0.29
CA VAL A 98 -5.68 -2.67 -1.16
C VAL A 98 -6.05 -1.41 -1.90
N ASP A 99 -5.57 -1.28 -3.14
CA ASP A 99 -5.78 -0.11 -3.97
C ASP A 99 -6.72 -0.41 -5.14
N ILE A 100 -7.63 0.51 -5.43
CA ILE A 100 -8.43 0.50 -6.64
C ILE A 100 -7.56 0.96 -7.83
N ASN A 101 -7.67 0.25 -8.95
CA ASN A 101 -6.91 0.55 -10.17
C ASN A 101 -7.32 1.91 -10.79
N THR A 102 -6.46 2.90 -10.66
CA THR A 102 -6.70 4.26 -11.16
C THR A 102 -6.49 4.41 -12.67
N LYS A 103 -5.97 3.36 -13.38
CA LYS A 103 -5.98 3.33 -14.85
C LYS A 103 -7.40 3.12 -15.39
N THR A 104 -8.25 2.40 -14.65
CA THR A 104 -9.64 2.13 -15.03
C THR A 104 -10.63 3.03 -14.29
N VAL A 105 -10.33 3.41 -13.05
CA VAL A 105 -11.19 4.25 -12.20
C VAL A 105 -10.53 5.62 -12.02
N ASN A 106 -10.74 6.49 -12.97
CA ASN A 106 -10.21 7.85 -12.98
C ASN A 106 -11.22 8.92 -12.51
N ASP A 107 -12.38 8.50 -12.01
CA ASP A 107 -13.45 9.37 -11.53
C ASP A 107 -14.08 8.78 -10.25
N TYR A 108 -14.33 9.63 -9.27
CA TYR A 108 -14.88 9.25 -7.96
C TYR A 108 -16.23 8.53 -8.06
N SER A 109 -17.05 8.87 -9.05
CA SER A 109 -18.37 8.27 -9.25
C SER A 109 -18.32 6.79 -9.65
N LYS A 110 -17.19 6.32 -10.18
CA LYS A 110 -16.98 4.93 -10.61
C LYS A 110 -16.47 4.02 -9.50
N VAL A 111 -16.02 4.59 -8.38
CA VAL A 111 -15.35 3.86 -7.28
C VAL A 111 -16.23 2.77 -6.69
N LEU A 112 -17.48 3.09 -6.34
CA LEU A 112 -18.43 2.12 -5.76
C LEU A 112 -18.70 0.94 -6.70
N LYS A 113 -18.94 1.25 -7.99
CA LYS A 113 -19.22 0.22 -8.98
C LYS A 113 -18.02 -0.70 -9.16
N TYR A 114 -16.81 -0.15 -9.34
CA TYR A 114 -15.60 -0.94 -9.49
C TYR A 114 -15.32 -1.83 -8.28
N LYS A 115 -15.41 -1.28 -7.07
CA LYS A 115 -15.28 -2.01 -5.82
C LYS A 115 -16.20 -3.22 -5.76
N THR A 116 -17.47 -3.03 -6.12
CA THR A 116 -18.49 -4.08 -6.06
C THR A 116 -18.28 -5.14 -7.13
N ASP A 117 -18.02 -4.71 -8.36
CA ASP A 117 -17.84 -5.61 -9.51
C ASP A 117 -16.59 -6.51 -9.37
N ASN A 118 -15.57 -6.02 -8.69
CA ASN A 118 -14.30 -6.73 -8.51
C ASN A 118 -14.13 -7.38 -7.12
N GLY A 119 -15.18 -7.43 -6.32
CA GLY A 119 -15.18 -8.18 -5.07
C GLY A 119 -14.40 -7.57 -3.90
N TYR A 120 -14.09 -6.26 -3.91
CA TYR A 120 -13.44 -5.57 -2.79
C TYR A 120 -14.44 -5.33 -1.64
N VAL A 121 -14.99 -6.42 -1.07
CA VAL A 121 -16.13 -6.37 -0.13
C VAL A 121 -15.90 -7.12 1.18
N SER A 122 -14.65 -7.48 1.50
CA SER A 122 -14.31 -8.19 2.73
C SER A 122 -14.33 -7.27 3.97
N GLU A 123 -14.67 -7.82 5.13
CA GLU A 123 -14.51 -7.16 6.44
C GLU A 123 -13.05 -7.08 6.91
N ASP A 124 -12.14 -7.79 6.25
CA ASP A 124 -10.71 -7.75 6.52
C ASP A 124 -9.93 -6.94 5.46
N MET A 125 -10.62 -6.11 4.69
CA MET A 125 -10.05 -5.31 3.61
C MET A 125 -10.28 -3.83 3.84
N ILE A 126 -9.21 -3.04 3.79
CA ILE A 126 -9.23 -1.58 3.71
C ILE A 126 -9.02 -1.22 2.24
N VAL A 127 -10.05 -0.70 1.60
CA VAL A 127 -10.02 -0.35 0.16
C VAL A 127 -9.67 1.12 0.00
N CYS A 128 -8.75 1.43 -0.89
CA CYS A 128 -8.15 2.75 -1.04
C CYS A 128 -8.24 3.29 -2.47
N TRP A 129 -8.46 4.59 -2.63
CA TRP A 129 -8.45 5.35 -3.88
C TRP A 129 -8.27 6.85 -3.60
N PRO A 130 -7.58 7.66 -4.43
CA PRO A 130 -6.79 7.32 -5.61
C PRO A 130 -5.31 7.06 -5.25
N MET A 131 -4.37 7.26 -6.18
CA MET A 131 -2.95 7.41 -5.89
C MET A 131 -2.65 8.80 -5.31
N VAL A 132 -1.50 8.92 -4.66
CA VAL A 132 -1.03 10.18 -4.08
C VAL A 132 0.34 10.57 -4.62
N LYS A 133 0.61 11.87 -4.57
CA LYS A 133 1.89 12.45 -4.98
C LYS A 133 2.62 13.00 -3.75
N SER A 134 3.92 12.74 -3.65
CA SER A 134 4.80 13.35 -2.65
C SER A 134 6.09 13.79 -3.33
N GLY A 135 6.25 15.10 -3.52
CA GLY A 135 7.28 15.65 -4.39
C GLY A 135 7.06 15.16 -5.83
N ASP A 136 8.09 14.54 -6.41
CA ASP A 136 8.05 13.99 -7.77
C ASP A 136 7.63 12.51 -7.83
N TYR A 137 7.39 11.89 -6.69
CA TYR A 137 7.04 10.47 -6.61
C TYR A 137 5.55 10.25 -6.52
N LEU A 138 5.08 9.20 -7.19
CA LEU A 138 3.70 8.70 -7.14
C LEU A 138 3.65 7.43 -6.30
N PHE A 139 2.69 7.37 -5.39
CA PHE A 139 2.48 6.22 -4.51
C PHE A 139 1.04 5.73 -4.60
N ASN A 140 0.85 4.43 -4.48
CA ASN A 140 -0.45 3.90 -4.11
C ASN A 140 -0.79 4.35 -2.69
N ILE A 141 -2.02 4.80 -2.48
CA ILE A 141 -2.42 5.38 -1.19
C ILE A 141 -2.35 4.36 -0.05
N SER A 142 -2.42 3.05 -0.32
CA SER A 142 -2.25 1.98 0.67
C SER A 142 -0.98 2.14 1.50
N VAL A 143 0.13 2.61 0.91
CA VAL A 143 1.39 2.88 1.61
C VAL A 143 1.19 3.94 2.71
N ILE A 144 0.51 5.04 2.35
CA ILE A 144 0.23 6.13 3.29
C ILE A 144 -0.75 5.69 4.38
N VAL A 145 -1.75 4.91 4.01
CA VAL A 145 -2.75 4.36 4.95
C VAL A 145 -2.08 3.45 5.98
N CYS A 146 -1.22 2.52 5.54
CA CYS A 146 -0.47 1.65 6.45
C CYS A 146 0.43 2.45 7.40
N GLY A 147 1.19 3.41 6.88
CA GLY A 147 2.06 4.25 7.68
C GLY A 147 1.30 5.11 8.70
N LEU A 148 0.14 5.66 8.28
CA LEU A 148 -0.69 6.47 9.17
C LEU A 148 -1.36 5.63 10.26
N ILE A 149 -1.87 4.44 9.93
CA ILE A 149 -2.43 3.50 10.90
C ILE A 149 -1.37 3.14 11.94
N ALA A 150 -0.18 2.72 11.51
CA ALA A 150 0.91 2.37 12.41
C ALA A 150 1.31 3.54 13.32
N LYS A 151 1.34 4.78 12.78
CA LYS A 151 1.59 5.98 13.57
C LYS A 151 0.51 6.22 14.62
N VAL A 152 -0.77 6.15 14.23
CA VAL A 152 -1.90 6.37 15.14
C VAL A 152 -1.90 5.33 16.26
N ASP A 153 -1.65 4.06 15.94
CA ASP A 153 -1.57 2.99 16.94
C ASP A 153 -0.41 3.23 17.91
N SER A 154 0.78 3.59 17.42
CA SER A 154 1.94 3.90 18.24
C SER A 154 1.72 5.11 19.15
N ASP A 155 1.06 6.17 18.65
CA ASP A 155 0.68 7.33 19.46
C ASP A 155 -0.32 6.97 20.60
N ASN A 156 -1.01 5.83 20.46
CA ASN A 156 -1.99 5.30 21.42
C ASN A 156 -1.49 4.04 22.17
N ALA A 157 -0.18 3.94 22.41
CA ALA A 157 0.45 2.83 23.11
C ALA A 157 0.16 1.46 22.46
N ASP A 158 0.25 1.41 21.13
CA ASP A 158 -0.01 0.25 20.27
C ASP A 158 -1.45 -0.31 20.35
N CYS A 159 -2.40 0.54 20.75
CA CYS A 159 -3.82 0.20 20.82
C CYS A 159 -4.56 0.72 19.59
N PRO A 160 -5.18 -0.15 18.76
CA PRO A 160 -5.78 0.23 17.47
C PRO A 160 -7.21 0.79 17.58
N TYR A 161 -7.56 1.49 18.65
CA TYR A 161 -8.92 1.98 18.88
C TYR A 161 -9.23 3.31 18.19
N GLU A 162 -8.22 4.05 17.78
CA GLU A 162 -8.41 5.35 17.14
C GLU A 162 -8.49 5.25 15.63
N SER A 163 -9.41 6.02 15.02
CA SER A 163 -9.59 6.06 13.58
C SER A 163 -8.42 6.77 12.87
N PRO A 164 -7.89 6.24 11.77
CA PRO A 164 -6.93 6.94 10.93
C PRO A 164 -7.58 8.05 10.09
N SER A 165 -8.92 8.09 10.01
CA SER A 165 -9.65 9.14 9.28
C SER A 165 -9.49 10.51 9.94
N ASN A 166 -9.47 11.57 9.12
CA ASN A 166 -9.29 12.95 9.54
C ASN A 166 -7.94 13.24 10.20
N LYS A 167 -6.93 12.43 9.94
CA LYS A 167 -5.55 12.68 10.34
C LYS A 167 -4.76 13.28 9.18
N SER A 168 -3.85 14.19 9.49
CA SER A 168 -3.01 14.84 8.48
C SER A 168 -2.05 13.86 7.82
N VAL A 169 -1.84 14.02 6.51
CA VAL A 169 -0.89 13.26 5.71
C VAL A 169 0.05 14.20 4.94
N SER A 170 1.33 13.81 4.84
CA SER A 170 2.35 14.60 4.16
C SER A 170 2.42 14.23 2.68
N ILE A 171 1.47 14.75 1.90
CA ILE A 171 1.42 14.57 0.44
C ILE A 171 1.29 15.93 -0.25
N THR A 172 1.63 15.98 -1.53
CA THR A 172 1.55 17.20 -2.35
C THR A 172 0.34 17.20 -3.28
N GLY A 173 -0.29 16.04 -3.52
CA GLY A 173 -1.46 15.91 -4.38
C GLY A 173 -2.08 14.53 -4.35
N ALA A 174 -3.29 14.43 -4.90
CA ALA A 174 -3.95 13.18 -5.24
C ALA A 174 -4.05 13.07 -6.77
N VAL A 175 -3.77 11.90 -7.32
CA VAL A 175 -3.64 11.71 -8.79
C VAL A 175 -4.11 10.32 -9.21
N CYS A 176 -4.43 10.18 -10.48
CA CYS A 176 -4.59 8.89 -11.14
C CYS A 176 -3.28 8.43 -11.79
N ALA A 177 -3.21 7.19 -12.23
CA ALA A 177 -2.01 6.59 -12.82
C ALA A 177 -1.55 7.29 -14.13
N ASP A 178 -2.44 7.99 -14.82
CA ASP A 178 -2.15 8.79 -16.01
C ASP A 178 -1.63 10.21 -15.68
N GLY A 179 -1.49 10.54 -14.38
CA GLY A 179 -1.08 11.85 -13.91
C GLY A 179 -2.23 12.86 -13.77
N THR A 180 -3.46 12.48 -14.07
CA THR A 180 -4.63 13.34 -13.88
C THR A 180 -4.81 13.67 -12.39
N GLU A 181 -4.83 14.96 -12.05
CA GLU A 181 -5.05 15.41 -10.68
C GLU A 181 -6.48 15.12 -10.22
N VAL A 182 -6.59 14.66 -8.99
CA VAL A 182 -7.86 14.39 -8.31
C VAL A 182 -8.07 15.43 -7.23
N THR A 183 -9.02 16.33 -7.47
CA THR A 183 -9.46 17.32 -6.48
C THR A 183 -10.89 17.01 -6.09
N LEU A 184 -11.10 16.70 -4.81
CA LEU A 184 -12.41 16.33 -4.28
C LEU A 184 -12.96 17.47 -3.43
N SER A 185 -14.22 17.78 -3.63
CA SER A 185 -15.02 18.50 -2.63
C SER A 185 -15.42 17.55 -1.49
N LEU A 186 -15.80 18.10 -0.34
CA LEU A 186 -16.27 17.29 0.79
C LEU A 186 -17.41 16.32 0.41
N PRO A 187 -18.49 16.74 -0.31
CA PRO A 187 -19.52 15.81 -0.74
C PRO A 187 -19.01 14.70 -1.68
N GLN A 188 -18.02 14.97 -2.53
CA GLN A 188 -17.42 13.95 -3.40
C GLN A 188 -16.57 12.96 -2.59
N ALA A 189 -15.81 13.45 -1.61
CA ALA A 189 -15.07 12.58 -0.69
C ALA A 189 -16.03 11.70 0.14
N ASP A 190 -17.20 12.21 0.52
CA ASP A 190 -18.23 11.44 1.21
C ASP A 190 -18.89 10.39 0.32
N VAL A 191 -19.03 10.63 -0.98
CA VAL A 191 -19.46 9.57 -1.92
C VAL A 191 -18.48 8.42 -1.93
N ILE A 192 -17.17 8.68 -1.87
CA ILE A 192 -16.15 7.64 -1.80
C ILE A 192 -16.14 6.94 -0.43
N SER A 193 -16.11 7.70 0.66
CA SER A 193 -15.95 7.14 2.00
C SER A 193 -17.27 6.60 2.57
N VAL A 194 -18.34 7.39 2.57
CA VAL A 194 -19.60 7.04 3.23
C VAL A 194 -20.51 6.20 2.33
N SER A 195 -20.53 6.43 1.01
CA SER A 195 -21.38 5.63 0.12
C SER A 195 -20.68 4.38 -0.40
N ALA A 196 -19.36 4.45 -0.67
CA ALA A 196 -18.61 3.33 -1.21
C ALA A 196 -17.80 2.55 -0.16
N GLY A 197 -17.54 3.09 1.03
CA GLY A 197 -16.68 2.47 2.04
C GLY A 197 -15.24 2.32 1.56
N VAL A 198 -14.71 3.38 0.96
CA VAL A 198 -13.35 3.44 0.41
C VAL A 198 -12.61 4.60 1.08
N VAL A 199 -11.37 4.35 1.45
CA VAL A 199 -10.49 5.37 2.02
C VAL A 199 -9.92 6.24 0.91
N THR A 200 -9.95 7.56 1.12
CA THR A 200 -9.45 8.55 0.18
C THR A 200 -8.66 9.64 0.91
N VAL A 201 -8.20 10.65 0.20
CA VAL A 201 -7.61 11.85 0.77
C VAL A 201 -8.42 13.08 0.38
N LEU A 202 -8.48 14.05 1.27
CA LEU A 202 -9.18 15.31 1.10
C LEU A 202 -8.24 16.47 1.45
N ASN A 203 -8.22 17.49 0.60
CA ASN A 203 -7.55 18.75 0.91
C ASN A 203 -8.57 19.79 1.37
N ASN A 204 -8.57 20.08 2.66
CA ASN A 204 -9.41 21.11 3.27
C ASN A 204 -8.55 21.98 4.19
N GLY A 205 -7.72 22.84 3.61
CA GLY A 205 -6.70 23.60 4.34
C GLY A 205 -5.46 22.80 4.73
N GLY A 206 -5.30 21.60 4.20
CA GLY A 206 -4.25 20.62 4.39
C GLY A 206 -4.74 19.23 3.97
N TRP A 207 -3.83 18.36 3.59
CA TRP A 207 -4.18 17.00 3.20
C TRP A 207 -4.46 16.13 4.43
N THR A 208 -5.61 15.48 4.42
CA THR A 208 -6.04 14.54 5.47
C THR A 208 -6.50 13.24 4.83
N LEU A 209 -6.29 12.12 5.55
CA LEU A 209 -6.93 10.85 5.21
C LEU A 209 -8.43 10.96 5.48
N TRP A 210 -9.26 10.45 4.57
CA TRP A 210 -10.72 10.51 4.67
C TRP A 210 -11.35 9.15 4.44
N GLY A 211 -12.08 8.66 5.43
CA GLY A 211 -12.74 7.35 5.40
C GLY A 211 -12.30 6.45 6.54
N ASN A 212 -13.27 5.75 7.14
CA ASN A 212 -13.09 4.86 8.28
C ASN A 212 -13.80 3.51 8.10
N TYR A 213 -14.23 3.20 6.87
CA TYR A 213 -14.98 1.97 6.61
C TYR A 213 -14.09 0.90 6.00
N LEU A 214 -14.43 -0.36 6.31
CA LEU A 214 -13.85 -1.55 5.69
C LEU A 214 -14.61 -1.91 4.40
N GLY A 215 -14.02 -2.79 3.61
CA GLY A 215 -14.56 -3.24 2.33
C GLY A 215 -16.00 -3.78 2.40
N CYS A 216 -16.40 -4.42 3.51
CA CYS A 216 -17.75 -4.94 3.73
C CYS A 216 -18.85 -3.86 3.75
N TYR A 217 -18.51 -2.61 4.06
CA TYR A 217 -19.46 -1.50 4.01
C TYR A 217 -19.73 -1.08 2.54
N PRO A 218 -20.95 -0.72 2.12
CA PRO A 218 -22.17 -0.55 2.91
C PRO A 218 -23.05 -1.80 3.01
N LYS A 219 -22.61 -2.98 2.58
CA LYS A 219 -23.41 -4.22 2.64
C LYS A 219 -23.70 -4.70 4.07
N THR A 220 -22.85 -4.33 5.05
CA THR A 220 -23.08 -4.59 6.46
C THR A 220 -23.34 -3.32 7.22
N SER A 221 -24.22 -3.39 8.22
CA SER A 221 -24.46 -2.36 9.23
C SER A 221 -23.93 -2.74 10.61
N ASP A 222 -23.22 -3.85 10.71
CA ASP A 222 -22.59 -4.30 11.95
C ASP A 222 -21.41 -3.37 12.30
N VAL A 223 -21.58 -2.58 13.35
CA VAL A 223 -20.60 -1.57 13.81
C VAL A 223 -19.26 -2.23 14.17
N ALA A 224 -19.27 -3.45 14.72
CA ALA A 224 -18.04 -4.15 15.05
C ALA A 224 -17.24 -4.58 13.82
N LYS A 225 -17.88 -4.68 12.66
CA LYS A 225 -17.29 -5.20 11.42
C LYS A 225 -16.99 -4.16 10.36
N MET A 226 -17.72 -3.03 10.37
CA MET A 226 -17.66 -2.07 9.27
C MET A 226 -16.60 -0.96 9.42
N PHE A 227 -16.11 -0.72 10.63
CA PHE A 227 -15.12 0.33 10.87
C PHE A 227 -13.70 -0.22 11.03
N ILE A 228 -12.73 0.52 10.53
CA ILE A 228 -11.30 0.15 10.59
C ILE A 228 -10.86 -0.03 12.05
N CYS A 229 -11.19 0.90 12.95
CA CYS A 229 -10.78 0.83 14.34
C CYS A 229 -11.50 -0.28 15.12
N THR A 230 -12.83 -0.41 15.02
CA THR A 230 -13.58 -1.41 15.82
C THR A 230 -13.35 -2.85 15.40
N ASN A 231 -13.00 -3.09 14.14
CA ASN A 231 -12.72 -4.44 13.65
C ASN A 231 -11.26 -4.89 13.94
N ARG A 232 -10.40 -3.98 14.38
CA ARG A 232 -8.99 -4.25 14.74
C ARG A 232 -8.79 -4.46 16.24
N VAL A 233 -9.75 -4.04 17.07
CA VAL A 233 -9.77 -4.27 18.54
C VAL A 233 -10.39 -5.68 18.89
#